data_4d6cd5a513a15a1f17ea163299b7cc84
#
_entry.id   4d6cd5a513a15a1f17ea163299b7cc84
#
_cell.length_a   1.000
_cell.length_b   1.000
_cell.length_c   1.000
_cell.angle_alpha   90.00
_cell.angle_beta   90.00
_cell.angle_gamma   90.00
#
_symmetry.space_group_name_H-M   'P 1'
#
loop_
_entity.id
_entity.type
_entity.pdbx_description
1 polymer ?
#
loop_
_entity_poly.entity_id
_entity_poly.type
_entity_poly.pdbx_seq_one_letter_code
_entity_poly.pdbx_strand_id
1 'polypeptide(L)'
;MLPLCRELGIAVTPWSPLARGLLAGSRKVQTKRAATDQPAHQWYDHHDEEDAIVAAVEQVAASRGVPSAQVALAWVMSRPGITAPIVGASKPQHLDDAIAGLTLVLSAEEVALLEAPYRPRPVAGHT
;
A
#
# COMPACT_ATOMS: atom_id res chain seq x y z
N MET A 1 -5.06 16.75 -6.49
CA MET A 1 -3.94 16.38 -7.39
C MET A 1 -4.38 15.39 -8.46
N LEU A 2 -4.85 14.18 -8.13
CA LEU A 2 -5.26 13.18 -9.14
C LEU A 2 -6.29 13.68 -10.18
N PRO A 3 -7.37 14.41 -9.80
CA PRO A 3 -8.30 14.94 -10.80
C PRO A 3 -7.64 15.86 -11.83
N LEU A 4 -6.76 16.76 -11.38
CA LEU A 4 -6.00 17.65 -12.27
C LEU A 4 -5.05 16.88 -13.19
N CYS A 5 -4.34 15.87 -12.68
CA CYS A 5 -3.48 15.04 -13.52
C CYS A 5 -4.27 14.34 -14.63
N ARG A 6 -5.45 13.83 -14.30
CA ARG A 6 -6.35 13.21 -15.29
C ARG A 6 -6.83 14.19 -16.36
N GLU A 7 -7.23 15.38 -15.96
CA GLU A 7 -7.68 16.43 -16.87
C GLU A 7 -6.57 16.86 -17.85
N LEU A 8 -5.33 16.95 -17.35
CA LEU A 8 -4.17 17.37 -18.13
C LEU A 8 -3.43 16.21 -18.83
N GLY A 9 -3.91 14.98 -18.72
CA GLY A 9 -3.23 13.80 -19.29
C GLY A 9 -1.86 13.49 -18.66
N ILE A 10 -1.64 13.90 -17.40
CA ILE A 10 -0.40 13.67 -16.67
C ILE A 10 -0.42 12.29 -16.02
N ALA A 11 0.59 11.47 -16.33
CA ALA A 11 0.79 10.18 -15.70
C ALA A 11 1.18 10.32 -14.22
N VAL A 12 0.60 9.48 -13.35
CA VAL A 12 0.90 9.48 -11.92
C VAL A 12 1.57 8.16 -11.52
N THR A 13 2.78 8.28 -10.98
CA THR A 13 3.60 7.15 -10.53
C THR A 13 3.89 7.27 -9.03
N PRO A 14 2.98 6.81 -8.15
CA PRO A 14 3.19 6.91 -6.70
C PRO A 14 4.36 6.03 -6.25
N TRP A 15 5.19 6.57 -5.37
CA TRP A 15 6.29 5.83 -4.76
C TRP A 15 5.85 5.19 -3.43
N SER A 16 6.60 4.18 -2.98
CA SER A 16 6.36 3.48 -1.70
C SER A 16 4.93 2.95 -1.53
N PRO A 17 4.35 2.24 -2.51
CA PRO A 17 2.95 1.80 -2.49
C PRO A 17 2.63 0.84 -1.36
N LEU A 18 3.64 0.21 -0.76
CA LEU A 18 3.52 -0.70 0.39
C LEU A 18 3.84 -0.02 1.73
N ALA A 19 3.85 1.33 1.79
CA ALA A 19 4.18 2.07 3.01
C ALA A 19 5.47 1.55 3.67
N ARG A 20 6.55 1.43 2.89
CA ARG A 20 7.87 0.91 3.30
C ARG A 20 7.83 -0.50 3.92
N GLY A 21 6.85 -1.30 3.55
CA GLY A 21 6.66 -2.68 4.01
C GLY A 21 5.57 -2.87 5.06
N LEU A 22 5.00 -1.79 5.60
CA LEU A 22 3.90 -1.85 6.56
C LEU A 22 2.74 -2.70 6.04
N LEU A 23 2.30 -2.46 4.80
CA LEU A 23 1.21 -3.20 4.14
C LEU A 23 1.63 -4.56 3.57
N ALA A 24 2.91 -4.94 3.72
CA ALA A 24 3.42 -6.25 3.37
C ALA A 24 3.67 -7.15 4.60
N GLY A 25 3.18 -6.75 5.78
CA GLY A 25 3.30 -7.52 7.02
C GLY A 25 4.64 -7.35 7.75
N SER A 26 5.39 -6.26 7.50
CA SER A 26 6.71 -6.04 8.13
C SER A 26 6.64 -5.85 9.66
N ARG A 27 5.50 -5.48 10.23
CA ARG A 27 5.33 -5.41 11.70
C ARG A 27 5.42 -6.78 12.37
N LYS A 28 5.09 -7.86 11.67
CA LYS A 28 5.16 -9.24 12.19
C LYS A 28 6.56 -9.85 12.07
N VAL A 29 7.40 -9.30 11.21
CA VAL A 29 8.75 -9.81 10.95
C VAL A 29 9.73 -8.65 11.05
N GLN A 30 10.50 -8.59 12.13
CA GLN A 30 11.58 -7.61 12.28
C GLN A 30 12.65 -7.89 11.22
N THR A 31 12.59 -7.16 10.10
CA THR A 31 13.65 -7.21 9.09
C THR A 31 14.78 -6.25 9.49
N LYS A 32 16.02 -6.55 9.06
CA LYS A 32 17.16 -5.63 9.28
C LYS A 32 16.87 -4.21 8.78
N ARG A 33 16.10 -4.08 7.71
CA ARG A 33 15.67 -2.79 7.17
C ARG A 33 14.67 -2.09 8.08
N ALA A 34 13.69 -2.82 8.62
CA ALA A 34 12.69 -2.24 9.53
C ALA A 34 13.33 -1.64 10.78
N ALA A 35 14.40 -2.26 11.30
CA ALA A 35 15.13 -1.78 12.47
C ALA A 35 15.95 -0.50 12.23
N THR A 36 16.30 -0.17 10.97
CA THR A 36 17.18 0.96 10.62
C THR A 36 16.49 2.03 9.80
N ASP A 37 15.22 1.85 9.41
CA ASP A 37 14.47 2.77 8.57
C ASP A 37 13.84 3.91 9.39
N GLN A 38 14.66 4.90 9.80
CA GLN A 38 14.20 6.07 10.56
C GLN A 38 13.01 6.81 9.91
N PRO A 39 12.97 7.04 8.58
CA PRO A 39 11.81 7.65 7.94
C PRO A 39 10.53 6.82 8.10
N ALA A 40 10.62 5.48 8.11
CA ALA A 40 9.45 4.64 8.35
C ALA A 40 8.87 4.88 9.74
N HIS A 41 9.72 4.97 10.77
CA HIS A 41 9.30 5.27 12.13
C HIS A 41 8.68 6.67 12.25
N GLN A 42 9.23 7.68 11.58
CA GLN A 42 8.68 9.04 11.61
C GLN A 42 7.32 9.18 10.91
N TRP A 43 7.08 8.41 9.84
CA TRP A 43 5.89 8.57 9.00
C TRP A 43 4.75 7.60 9.32
N TYR A 44 5.06 6.46 9.93
CA TYR A 44 4.13 5.35 10.16
C TYR A 44 4.10 4.84 11.61
N ASP A 45 4.52 5.67 12.58
CA ASP A 45 4.44 5.33 14.02
C ASP A 45 3.11 5.80 14.68
N HIS A 46 2.09 6.06 13.89
CA HIS A 46 0.78 6.53 14.35
C HIS A 46 -0.25 5.39 14.36
N HIS A 47 -0.15 4.61 15.28
CA HIS A 47 -0.52 3.27 15.70
C HIS A 47 -1.94 2.78 15.40
N ASP A 48 -3.00 3.40 15.91
CA ASP A 48 -4.32 2.78 15.90
C ASP A 48 -5.01 2.79 14.51
N GLU A 49 -4.91 3.89 13.77
CA GLU A 49 -5.50 3.99 12.43
C GLU A 49 -4.76 3.15 11.40
N GLU A 50 -3.43 3.11 11.51
CA GLU A 50 -2.59 2.30 10.63
C GLU A 50 -2.78 0.82 10.89
N ASP A 51 -2.94 0.42 12.16
CA ASP A 51 -3.21 -0.96 12.53
C ASP A 51 -4.56 -1.44 12.00
N ALA A 52 -5.58 -0.58 12.02
CA ALA A 52 -6.87 -0.89 11.41
C ALA A 52 -6.78 -1.05 9.88
N ILE A 53 -5.98 -0.22 9.20
CA ILE A 53 -5.73 -0.36 7.76
C ILE A 53 -4.97 -1.67 7.46
N VAL A 54 -3.92 -1.96 8.22
CA VAL A 54 -3.16 -3.22 8.07
C VAL A 54 -4.06 -4.42 8.29
N ALA A 55 -4.90 -4.41 9.33
CA ALA A 55 -5.84 -5.48 9.62
C ALA A 55 -6.85 -5.69 8.47
N ALA A 56 -7.36 -4.63 7.85
CA ALA A 56 -8.25 -4.72 6.70
C ALA A 56 -7.55 -5.37 5.49
N VAL A 57 -6.30 -4.98 5.21
CA VAL A 57 -5.50 -5.59 4.13
C VAL A 57 -5.24 -7.07 4.41
N GLU A 58 -4.88 -7.43 5.64
CA GLU A 58 -4.65 -8.83 6.04
C GLU A 58 -5.94 -9.67 5.94
N GLN A 59 -7.08 -9.11 6.30
CA GLN A 59 -8.38 -9.78 6.18
C GLN A 59 -8.71 -10.12 4.73
N VAL A 60 -8.57 -9.17 3.80
CA VAL A 60 -8.79 -9.40 2.37
C VAL A 60 -7.76 -10.39 1.82
N ALA A 61 -6.49 -10.25 2.18
CA ALA A 61 -5.43 -11.17 1.77
C ALA A 61 -5.72 -12.61 2.20
N ALA A 62 -6.11 -12.81 3.45
CA ALA A 62 -6.47 -14.12 3.99
C ALA A 62 -7.69 -14.73 3.27
N SER A 63 -8.73 -13.94 2.99
CA SER A 63 -9.93 -14.43 2.28
C SER A 63 -9.63 -14.84 0.84
N ARG A 64 -8.64 -14.22 0.21
CA ARG A 64 -8.19 -14.51 -1.16
C ARG A 64 -7.07 -15.55 -1.23
N GLY A 65 -6.45 -15.89 -0.10
CA GLY A 65 -5.30 -16.78 -0.07
C GLY A 65 -4.05 -16.20 -0.76
N VAL A 66 -3.88 -14.87 -0.72
CA VAL A 66 -2.77 -14.16 -1.36
C VAL A 66 -1.99 -13.33 -0.33
N PRO A 67 -0.73 -12.96 -0.61
CA PRO A 67 0.03 -12.03 0.24
C PRO A 67 -0.62 -10.64 0.34
N SER A 68 -0.53 -10.00 1.51
CA SER A 68 -1.01 -8.63 1.74
C SER A 68 -0.45 -7.61 0.75
N ALA A 69 0.80 -7.79 0.33
CA ALA A 69 1.43 -6.94 -0.69
C ALA A 69 0.67 -6.92 -2.02
N GLN A 70 0.14 -8.07 -2.46
CA GLN A 70 -0.66 -8.15 -3.69
C GLN A 70 -1.97 -7.38 -3.57
N VAL A 71 -2.66 -7.48 -2.43
CA VAL A 71 -3.90 -6.73 -2.15
C VAL A 71 -3.64 -5.22 -2.14
N ALA A 72 -2.59 -4.77 -1.45
CA ALA A 72 -2.24 -3.35 -1.37
C ALA A 72 -1.88 -2.78 -2.75
N LEU A 73 -1.12 -3.50 -3.57
CA LEU A 73 -0.77 -3.10 -4.93
C LEU A 73 -2.00 -3.10 -5.85
N ALA A 74 -2.86 -4.11 -5.77
CA ALA A 74 -4.11 -4.17 -6.52
C ALA A 74 -5.00 -2.97 -6.20
N TRP A 75 -5.11 -2.58 -4.92
CA TRP A 75 -5.86 -1.40 -4.51
C TRP A 75 -5.28 -0.11 -5.13
N VAL A 76 -3.96 0.10 -5.05
CA VAL A 76 -3.31 1.27 -5.66
C VAL A 76 -3.57 1.32 -7.16
N MET A 77 -3.37 0.20 -7.87
CA MET A 77 -3.57 0.12 -9.32
C MET A 77 -5.02 0.31 -9.75
N SER A 78 -5.99 -0.01 -8.90
CA SER A 78 -7.41 0.19 -9.19
C SER A 78 -7.85 1.65 -9.06
N ARG A 79 -7.01 2.55 -8.53
CA ARG A 79 -7.41 3.96 -8.33
C ARG A 79 -7.38 4.74 -9.64
N PRO A 80 -8.46 5.48 -9.97
CA PRO A 80 -8.51 6.29 -11.18
C PRO A 80 -7.40 7.34 -11.21
N GLY A 81 -6.60 7.35 -12.27
CA GLY A 81 -5.51 8.30 -12.46
C GLY A 81 -4.14 7.80 -12.02
N ILE A 82 -4.04 6.63 -11.41
CA ILE A 82 -2.75 5.96 -11.17
C ILE A 82 -2.31 5.26 -12.45
N THR A 83 -1.09 5.53 -12.87
CA THR A 83 -0.50 4.93 -14.08
C THR A 83 0.33 3.69 -13.73
N ALA A 84 1.29 3.84 -12.81
CA ALA A 84 2.14 2.74 -12.37
C ALA A 84 2.80 3.07 -11.03
N PRO A 85 2.66 2.26 -9.96
CA PRO A 85 3.39 2.46 -8.72
C PRO A 85 4.87 2.10 -8.86
N ILE A 86 5.74 2.81 -8.13
CA ILE A 86 7.17 2.49 -8.08
C ILE A 86 7.42 1.50 -6.95
N VAL A 87 7.78 0.27 -7.31
CA VAL A 87 8.01 -0.83 -6.36
C VAL A 87 9.50 -1.08 -6.17
N GLY A 88 9.95 -1.17 -4.92
CA GLY A 88 11.29 -1.63 -4.56
C GLY A 88 11.28 -3.12 -4.21
N ALA A 89 12.01 -3.95 -4.94
CA ALA A 89 12.16 -5.37 -4.67
C ALA A 89 13.58 -5.68 -4.18
N SER A 90 13.71 -6.27 -2.99
CA SER A 90 15.00 -6.74 -2.44
C SER A 90 15.18 -8.26 -2.55
N LYS A 91 14.15 -8.97 -3.00
CA LYS A 91 14.14 -10.41 -3.26
C LYS A 91 13.31 -10.70 -4.52
N PRO A 92 13.62 -11.76 -5.29
CA PRO A 92 12.81 -12.15 -6.45
C PRO A 92 11.33 -12.28 -6.12
N GLN A 93 10.99 -12.92 -4.99
CA GLN A 93 9.60 -13.07 -4.54
C GLN A 93 8.81 -11.75 -4.45
N HIS A 94 9.46 -10.64 -4.08
CA HIS A 94 8.79 -9.33 -4.02
C HIS A 94 8.38 -8.83 -5.42
N LEU A 95 9.15 -9.21 -6.45
CA LEU A 95 8.80 -8.90 -7.84
C LEU A 95 7.66 -9.78 -8.32
N ASP A 96 7.71 -11.08 -8.00
CA ASP A 96 6.64 -12.03 -8.34
C ASP A 96 5.31 -11.59 -7.70
N ASP A 97 5.32 -11.20 -6.43
CA ASP A 97 4.14 -10.67 -5.73
C ASP A 97 3.63 -9.37 -6.36
N ALA A 98 4.54 -8.48 -6.78
CA ALA A 98 4.15 -7.24 -7.44
C ALA A 98 3.47 -7.50 -8.80
N ILE A 99 4.00 -8.44 -9.59
CA ILE A 99 3.43 -8.85 -10.87
C ILE A 99 2.07 -9.53 -10.66
N ALA A 100 1.96 -10.42 -9.68
CA ALA A 100 0.69 -11.09 -9.36
C ALA A 100 -0.38 -10.08 -8.92
N GLY A 101 -0.01 -9.03 -8.19
CA GLY A 101 -0.91 -7.94 -7.81
C GLY A 101 -1.54 -7.19 -8.98
N LEU A 102 -0.92 -7.19 -10.18
CA LEU A 102 -1.48 -6.53 -11.37
C LEU A 102 -2.73 -7.24 -11.92
N THR A 103 -2.87 -8.52 -11.67
CA THR A 103 -4.00 -9.33 -12.15
C THR A 103 -5.08 -9.54 -11.09
N LEU A 104 -4.84 -9.12 -9.85
CA LEU A 104 -5.78 -9.23 -8.75
C LEU A 104 -6.85 -8.14 -8.86
N VAL A 105 -8.07 -8.55 -9.18
CA VAL A 105 -9.23 -7.65 -9.23
C VAL A 105 -9.96 -7.70 -7.89
N LEU A 106 -10.02 -6.57 -7.21
CA LEU A 106 -10.76 -6.41 -5.94
C LEU A 106 -12.25 -6.16 -6.22
N SER A 107 -13.13 -6.76 -5.43
CA SER A 107 -14.56 -6.46 -5.49
C SER A 107 -14.88 -5.10 -4.84
N ALA A 108 -16.08 -4.58 -5.08
CA ALA A 108 -16.52 -3.33 -4.46
C ALA A 108 -16.57 -3.43 -2.92
N GLU A 109 -16.97 -4.60 -2.41
CA GLU A 109 -17.02 -4.88 -0.98
C GLU A 109 -15.62 -4.91 -0.36
N GLU A 110 -14.64 -5.53 -1.05
CA GLU A 110 -13.25 -5.54 -0.60
C GLU A 110 -12.65 -4.13 -0.61
N VAL A 111 -12.90 -3.35 -1.64
CA VAL A 111 -12.47 -1.95 -1.69
C VAL A 111 -13.09 -1.17 -0.54
N ALA A 112 -14.40 -1.31 -0.29
CA ALA A 112 -15.07 -0.65 0.82
C ALA A 112 -14.47 -1.07 2.19
N LEU A 113 -14.14 -2.34 2.37
CA LEU A 113 -13.49 -2.85 3.58
C LEU A 113 -12.10 -2.22 3.78
N LEU A 114 -11.30 -2.14 2.72
CA LEU A 114 -9.95 -1.55 2.76
C LEU A 114 -9.99 -0.05 3.06
N GLU A 115 -11.01 0.66 2.61
CA GLU A 115 -11.15 2.10 2.77
C GLU A 115 -11.88 2.53 4.06
N ALA A 116 -12.64 1.63 4.69
CA ALA A 116 -13.42 1.92 5.89
C ALA A 116 -12.60 2.51 7.06
N PRO A 117 -11.39 2.01 7.38
CA PRO A 117 -10.58 2.55 8.46
C PRO A 117 -9.86 3.86 8.10
N TYR A 118 -9.83 4.26 6.82
CA TYR A 118 -9.09 5.45 6.39
C TYR A 118 -9.67 6.75 6.98
N ARG A 119 -8.78 7.59 7.49
CA ARG A 119 -9.11 8.95 7.94
C ARG A 119 -8.12 9.94 7.31
N PRO A 120 -8.59 11.10 6.83
CA PRO A 120 -7.70 12.16 6.35
C PRO A 120 -6.79 12.65 7.49
N ARG A 121 -5.50 12.81 7.18
CA ARG A 121 -4.52 13.34 8.12
C ARG A 121 -3.62 14.38 7.44
N PRO A 122 -2.96 15.27 8.21
CA PRO A 122 -1.98 16.19 7.66
C PRO A 122 -0.86 15.45 6.91
N VAL A 123 -0.33 16.08 5.87
CA VAL A 123 0.79 15.53 5.09
C VAL A 123 2.04 15.51 5.98
N ALA A 124 2.61 14.35 6.21
CA ALA A 124 3.84 14.21 6.97
C ALA A 124 5.06 14.70 6.17
N GLY A 125 6.08 15.24 6.88
CA GLY A 125 7.36 15.63 6.25
C GLY A 125 7.40 17.04 5.66
N HIS A 126 6.38 17.85 5.85
CA HIS A 126 6.34 19.26 5.51
C HIS A 126 6.15 20.08 6.80
N THR A 127 7.24 20.45 7.43
CA THR A 127 7.30 21.43 8.54
C THR A 127 8.16 22.59 8.12
#